data_6878a6d658c08ff6262e55e58d6c4e16
#
_entry.id   6878a6d658c08ff6262e55e58d6c4e16
#
_cell.length_a   1.000
_cell.length_b   1.000
_cell.length_c   1.000
_cell.angle_alpha   90.00
_cell.angle_beta   90.00
_cell.angle_gamma   90.00
#
_symmetry.space_group_name_H-M   'P 1'
#
loop_
_entity.id
_entity.type
_entity.pdbx_description
1 polymer ?
#
loop_
_entity_poly.entity_id
_entity_poly.type
_entity_poly.pdbx_seq_one_letter_code
_entity_poly.pdbx_strand_id
1 'polypeptide(L)'
;MKLHELLAYNDIVIQCHDNPDADALASGYALWWYFKQMGKTARFIYRGRTAVNKSNLRIMMERLDIPVSFEPDFMSVPELLVTVDCQYGERNVTRTDADVIAVIDHHQVTRELPELSEVRSGIGSCATIIWDMLREEGFSLDEEKNLSTALYYGLYTDTNRLSEVSHPLDRDMRDSLLVNRSVITEMSNSNISLDELTITGHAITGYEYHPEERFVILRTEPCDPNILGVISDFVMETDGIDASLA
;
A
#
# COMPACT_ATOMS: atom_id res chain seq x y z
N MET A 1 17.17 -2.65 -10.92
CA MET A 1 17.81 -2.74 -9.60
C MET A 1 17.64 -4.14 -9.01
N LYS A 2 18.60 -4.65 -8.22
CA LYS A 2 18.46 -5.89 -7.43
C LYS A 2 18.57 -5.56 -5.95
N LEU A 3 17.92 -6.36 -5.07
CA LEU A 3 17.93 -6.07 -3.63
C LEU A 3 19.34 -6.08 -3.01
N HIS A 4 20.22 -6.97 -3.45
CA HIS A 4 21.59 -7.03 -2.93
C HIS A 4 22.41 -5.76 -3.21
N GLU A 5 22.08 -4.96 -4.21
CA GLU A 5 22.75 -3.67 -4.48
C GLU A 5 22.55 -2.69 -3.33
N LEU A 6 21.41 -2.80 -2.61
CA LEU A 6 21.09 -1.97 -1.46
C LEU A 6 21.91 -2.32 -0.21
N LEU A 7 22.55 -3.48 -0.17
CA LEU A 7 23.37 -3.92 0.98
C LEU A 7 24.72 -3.19 1.09
N ALA A 8 25.08 -2.37 0.11
CA ALA A 8 26.28 -1.54 0.16
C ALA A 8 26.22 -0.47 1.27
N TYR A 9 25.03 -0.13 1.75
CA TYR A 9 24.76 0.94 2.71
C TYR A 9 24.51 0.40 4.13
N ASN A 10 24.68 1.25 5.17
CA ASN A 10 24.53 0.85 6.58
C ASN A 10 23.44 1.67 7.31
N ASP A 11 23.36 2.97 7.10
CA ASP A 11 22.25 3.77 7.63
C ASP A 11 21.12 3.81 6.61
N ILE A 12 20.13 2.92 6.79
CA ILE A 12 19.08 2.65 5.83
C ILE A 12 17.72 3.09 6.39
N VAL A 13 17.00 3.88 5.61
CA VAL A 13 15.61 4.23 5.87
C VAL A 13 14.74 3.74 4.74
N ILE A 14 13.67 3.04 5.07
CA ILE A 14 12.57 2.68 4.20
C ILE A 14 11.43 3.66 4.48
N GLN A 15 10.91 4.30 3.47
CA GLN A 15 9.79 5.25 3.61
C GLN A 15 8.70 4.91 2.60
N CYS A 16 7.47 4.78 3.05
CA CYS A 16 6.29 4.75 2.18
C CYS A 16 5.62 6.13 2.10
N HIS A 17 4.54 6.24 1.33
CA HIS A 17 3.81 7.50 1.20
C HIS A 17 3.17 7.96 2.54
N ASP A 18 2.78 9.23 2.61
CA ASP A 18 2.38 9.92 3.85
C ASP A 18 1.09 9.40 4.49
N ASN A 19 0.22 8.79 3.71
CA ASN A 19 -1.00 8.16 4.20
C ASN A 19 -1.01 6.69 3.76
N PRO A 20 -0.14 5.86 4.37
CA PRO A 20 0.10 4.51 3.88
C PRO A 20 -1.18 3.67 3.90
N ASP A 21 -1.35 2.89 2.86
CA ASP A 21 -2.34 1.83 2.75
C ASP A 21 -1.73 0.46 3.07
N ALA A 22 -2.45 -0.61 2.77
CA ALA A 22 -1.98 -1.94 3.08
C ALA A 22 -0.82 -2.40 2.19
N ASP A 23 -0.76 -1.96 0.92
CA ASP A 23 0.34 -2.31 0.02
C ASP A 23 1.64 -1.61 0.43
N ALA A 24 1.58 -0.32 0.75
CA ALA A 24 2.69 0.45 1.27
C ALA A 24 3.28 -0.17 2.56
N LEU A 25 2.40 -0.58 3.50
CA LEU A 25 2.81 -1.22 4.76
C LEU A 25 3.43 -2.60 4.52
N ALA A 26 2.83 -3.42 3.65
CA ALA A 26 3.34 -4.74 3.31
C ALA A 26 4.69 -4.67 2.61
N SER A 27 4.83 -3.77 1.66
CA SER A 27 6.05 -3.52 0.89
C SER A 27 7.21 -3.08 1.76
N GLY A 28 6.98 -2.10 2.63
CA GLY A 28 8.01 -1.65 3.58
C GLY A 28 8.40 -2.73 4.58
N TYR A 29 7.44 -3.52 5.07
CA TYR A 29 7.69 -4.65 5.96
C TYR A 29 8.54 -5.72 5.30
N ALA A 30 8.24 -6.09 4.06
CA ALA A 30 9.01 -7.10 3.32
C ALA A 30 10.47 -6.66 3.08
N LEU A 31 10.66 -5.40 2.73
CA LEU A 31 11.99 -4.85 2.54
C LEU A 31 12.77 -4.73 3.87
N TRP A 32 12.11 -4.32 4.95
CA TRP A 32 12.70 -4.32 6.29
C TRP A 32 13.12 -5.74 6.72
N TRP A 33 12.26 -6.74 6.48
CA TRP A 33 12.56 -8.14 6.74
C TRP A 33 13.79 -8.60 5.96
N TYR A 34 13.88 -8.26 4.68
CA TYR A 34 15.05 -8.57 3.86
C TYR A 34 16.35 -8.03 4.47
N PHE A 35 16.39 -6.76 4.83
CA PHE A 35 17.58 -6.18 5.47
C PHE A 35 17.95 -6.91 6.76
N LYS A 36 16.97 -7.25 7.57
CA LYS A 36 17.17 -8.02 8.81
C LYS A 36 17.77 -9.41 8.53
N GLN A 37 17.29 -10.14 7.51
CA GLN A 37 17.86 -11.43 7.11
C GLN A 37 19.31 -11.28 6.65
N MET A 38 19.66 -10.19 6.03
CA MET A 38 21.02 -9.88 5.58
C MET A 38 21.93 -9.27 6.67
N GLY A 39 21.46 -9.24 7.93
CA GLY A 39 22.22 -8.71 9.07
C GLY A 39 22.37 -7.19 9.07
N LYS A 40 21.55 -6.47 8.30
CA LYS A 40 21.47 -5.02 8.26
C LYS A 40 20.38 -4.49 9.17
N THR A 41 20.57 -3.28 9.69
CA THR A 41 19.53 -2.55 10.42
C THR A 41 18.93 -1.50 9.50
N ALA A 42 17.61 -1.53 9.35
CA ALA A 42 16.87 -0.52 8.61
C ALA A 42 15.74 0.03 9.47
N ARG A 43 15.44 1.31 9.33
CA ARG A 43 14.26 1.95 9.92
C ARG A 43 13.16 1.97 8.88
N PHE A 44 11.94 1.52 9.24
CA PHE A 44 10.78 1.66 8.37
C PHE A 44 9.87 2.76 8.93
N ILE A 45 9.67 3.81 8.15
CA ILE A 45 8.92 5.00 8.57
C ILE A 45 7.86 5.41 7.55
N TYR A 46 6.89 6.16 8.01
CA TYR A 46 6.06 7.02 7.17
C TYR A 46 5.96 8.40 7.81
N ARG A 47 5.62 9.40 7.00
CA ARG A 47 5.57 10.79 7.41
C ARG A 47 4.16 11.36 7.20
N GLY A 48 4.03 12.62 6.91
CA GLY A 48 2.74 13.27 6.68
C GLY A 48 2.19 13.99 7.90
N ARG A 49 0.91 14.31 7.87
CA ARG A 49 0.27 15.17 8.89
C ARG A 49 -0.31 14.40 10.06
N THR A 50 -0.77 13.19 9.83
CA THR A 50 -1.49 12.37 10.81
C THR A 50 -1.02 10.94 10.78
N ALA A 51 -0.99 10.32 11.96
CA ALA A 51 -0.73 8.89 12.06
C ALA A 51 -1.91 8.08 11.47
N VAL A 52 -1.60 6.87 11.01
CA VAL A 52 -2.60 5.89 10.54
C VAL A 52 -3.65 5.66 11.63
N ASN A 53 -4.91 5.89 11.29
CA ASN A 53 -6.06 5.74 12.19
C ASN A 53 -7.10 4.73 11.69
N LYS A 54 -7.03 4.28 10.42
CA LYS A 54 -7.92 3.26 9.87
C LYS A 54 -7.82 1.95 10.63
N SER A 55 -8.97 1.40 11.03
CA SER A 55 -9.03 0.20 11.86
C SER A 55 -8.34 -1.01 11.24
N ASN A 56 -8.57 -1.27 9.95
CA ASN A 56 -7.94 -2.39 9.25
C ASN A 56 -6.42 -2.29 9.21
N LEU A 57 -5.87 -1.09 9.01
CA LEU A 57 -4.42 -0.87 8.97
C LEU A 57 -3.79 -0.96 10.37
N ARG A 58 -4.48 -0.47 11.40
CA ARG A 58 -4.04 -0.66 12.79
C ARG A 58 -3.99 -2.13 13.17
N ILE A 59 -5.05 -2.88 12.82
CA ILE A 59 -5.08 -4.35 13.01
C ILE A 59 -3.92 -4.99 12.24
N MET A 60 -3.67 -4.58 10.99
CA MET A 60 -2.57 -5.08 10.19
C MET A 60 -1.22 -4.86 10.89
N MET A 61 -0.93 -3.63 11.33
CA MET A 61 0.31 -3.31 12.02
C MET A 61 0.48 -4.10 13.32
N GLU A 62 -0.57 -4.17 14.14
CA GLU A 62 -0.53 -4.82 15.46
C GLU A 62 -0.48 -6.36 15.36
N ARG A 63 -1.33 -6.96 14.50
CA ARG A 63 -1.47 -8.43 14.39
C ARG A 63 -0.32 -9.09 13.63
N LEU A 64 0.34 -8.34 12.75
CA LEU A 64 1.44 -8.85 11.91
C LEU A 64 2.81 -8.34 12.38
N ASP A 65 2.86 -7.60 13.50
CA ASP A 65 4.09 -7.05 14.09
C ASP A 65 4.90 -6.21 13.09
N ILE A 66 4.23 -5.34 12.31
CA ILE A 66 4.89 -4.50 11.30
C ILE A 66 5.70 -3.40 12.01
N PRO A 67 7.01 -3.34 11.81
CA PRO A 67 7.91 -2.43 12.54
C PRO A 67 7.95 -1.02 11.93
N VAL A 68 6.80 -0.47 11.59
CA VAL A 68 6.68 0.88 11.01
C VAL A 68 6.48 1.92 12.10
N SER A 69 7.12 3.09 11.95
CA SER A 69 6.93 4.24 12.85
C SER A 69 6.45 5.48 12.09
N PHE A 70 5.58 6.26 12.76
CA PHE A 70 5.16 7.57 12.29
C PHE A 70 6.19 8.62 12.73
N GLU A 71 6.87 9.23 11.76
CA GLU A 71 7.99 10.15 11.98
C GLU A 71 7.79 11.47 11.21
N PRO A 72 6.78 12.30 11.59
CA PRO A 72 6.46 13.52 10.86
C PRO A 72 7.63 14.51 10.82
N ASP A 73 8.42 14.57 11.90
CA ASP A 73 9.54 15.50 12.09
C ASP A 73 10.91 14.82 11.84
N PHE A 74 10.95 13.78 11.02
CA PHE A 74 12.20 13.08 10.71
C PHE A 74 13.21 14.01 10.03
N MET A 75 14.38 14.19 10.67
CA MET A 75 15.41 15.16 10.25
C MET A 75 16.78 14.53 9.92
N SER A 76 16.95 13.22 10.14
CA SER A 76 18.20 12.55 9.78
C SER A 76 18.35 12.45 8.27
N VAL A 77 19.61 12.46 7.80
CA VAL A 77 19.98 12.21 6.40
C VAL A 77 20.64 10.84 6.36
N PRO A 78 19.93 9.77 5.98
CA PRO A 78 20.50 8.42 5.90
C PRO A 78 21.44 8.29 4.70
N GLU A 79 22.33 7.27 4.74
CA GLU A 79 23.12 6.88 3.57
C GLU A 79 22.22 6.42 2.42
N LEU A 80 21.16 5.66 2.74
CA LEU A 80 20.20 5.15 1.77
C LEU A 80 18.77 5.42 2.23
N LEU A 81 17.98 6.06 1.39
CA LEU A 81 16.52 6.11 1.48
C LEU A 81 15.93 5.22 0.39
N VAL A 82 15.10 4.26 0.77
CA VAL A 82 14.30 3.47 -0.19
C VAL A 82 12.84 3.90 -0.05
N THR A 83 12.28 4.50 -1.08
CA THR A 83 10.83 4.72 -1.12
C THR A 83 10.13 3.48 -1.68
N VAL A 84 9.04 3.07 -1.04
CA VAL A 84 8.23 1.92 -1.44
C VAL A 84 6.81 2.37 -1.67
N ASP A 85 6.18 1.85 -2.74
CA ASP A 85 4.82 2.16 -3.14
C ASP A 85 4.57 3.65 -3.38
N CYS A 86 5.60 4.35 -3.76
CA CYS A 86 5.59 5.76 -4.17
C CYS A 86 6.92 6.15 -4.82
N GLN A 87 6.89 7.17 -5.67
CA GLN A 87 8.10 7.72 -6.29
C GLN A 87 8.61 8.91 -5.50
N TYR A 88 9.92 8.94 -5.26
CA TYR A 88 10.55 10.03 -4.52
C TYR A 88 10.24 11.40 -5.12
N GLY A 89 9.78 12.32 -4.25
CA GLY A 89 9.44 13.71 -4.64
C GLY A 89 8.04 13.87 -5.21
N GLU A 90 7.18 12.87 -5.19
CA GLU A 90 5.75 13.01 -5.45
C GLU A 90 5.02 13.75 -4.33
N ARG A 91 3.77 14.17 -4.60
CA ARG A 91 3.00 15.00 -3.65
C ARG A 91 2.50 14.23 -2.43
N ASN A 92 2.37 12.92 -2.56
CA ASN A 92 1.90 12.01 -1.52
C ASN A 92 3.01 11.49 -0.61
N VAL A 93 4.26 11.93 -0.81
CA VAL A 93 5.40 11.56 0.03
C VAL A 93 6.15 12.79 0.51
N THR A 94 6.21 12.98 1.82
CA THR A 94 7.03 14.03 2.43
C THR A 94 8.50 13.74 2.19
N ARG A 95 9.18 14.70 1.57
CA ARG A 95 10.59 14.56 1.20
C ARG A 95 11.48 14.30 2.41
N THR A 96 12.28 13.26 2.33
CA THR A 96 13.42 12.99 3.23
C THR A 96 14.71 13.08 2.42
N ASP A 97 15.64 13.92 2.84
CA ASP A 97 16.94 14.02 2.18
C ASP A 97 17.81 12.80 2.54
N ALA A 98 18.58 12.29 1.59
CA ALA A 98 19.48 11.14 1.75
C ALA A 98 20.67 11.26 0.79
N ASP A 99 21.77 10.57 1.09
CA ASP A 99 22.94 10.54 0.19
C ASP A 99 22.61 9.78 -1.11
N VAL A 100 21.89 8.67 -0.99
CA VAL A 100 21.41 7.84 -2.11
C VAL A 100 19.91 7.56 -1.96
N ILE A 101 19.20 7.60 -3.07
CA ILE A 101 17.77 7.34 -3.14
C ILE A 101 17.53 6.14 -4.03
N ALA A 102 16.71 5.19 -3.54
CA ALA A 102 16.17 4.08 -4.30
C ALA A 102 14.63 4.13 -4.31
N VAL A 103 14.03 3.58 -5.35
CA VAL A 103 12.57 3.55 -5.53
C VAL A 103 12.11 2.15 -5.92
N ILE A 104 11.11 1.61 -5.22
CA ILE A 104 10.39 0.40 -5.63
C ILE A 104 8.91 0.73 -5.68
N ASP A 105 8.29 0.64 -6.86
CA ASP A 105 6.93 1.14 -7.07
C ASP A 105 6.22 0.42 -8.21
N HIS A 106 4.88 0.37 -8.17
CA HIS A 106 4.06 -0.20 -9.24
C HIS A 106 3.23 0.85 -10.00
N HIS A 107 3.24 2.09 -9.57
CA HIS A 107 2.52 3.18 -10.23
C HIS A 107 3.13 3.60 -11.56
N GLN A 108 2.38 4.34 -12.37
CA GLN A 108 2.88 4.89 -13.62
C GLN A 108 4.04 5.87 -13.36
N VAL A 109 5.09 5.76 -14.17
CA VAL A 109 6.24 6.67 -14.08
C VAL A 109 5.85 8.05 -14.59
N THR A 110 5.89 9.06 -13.72
CA THR A 110 5.49 10.44 -14.04
C THR A 110 6.68 11.42 -14.04
N ARG A 111 7.87 10.96 -13.69
CA ARG A 111 9.08 11.77 -13.56
C ARG A 111 10.35 10.96 -13.81
N GLU A 112 11.50 11.64 -13.88
CA GLU A 112 12.79 10.97 -13.89
C GLU A 112 13.03 10.24 -12.58
N LEU A 113 13.41 8.97 -12.69
CA LEU A 113 13.65 8.10 -11.52
C LEU A 113 15.13 8.11 -11.14
N PRO A 114 15.46 7.90 -9.86
CA PRO A 114 16.82 7.62 -9.42
C PRO A 114 17.43 6.40 -10.13
N GLU A 115 18.76 6.32 -10.15
CA GLU A 115 19.47 5.18 -10.76
C GLU A 115 19.08 3.84 -10.15
N LEU A 116 18.93 3.81 -8.81
CA LEU A 116 18.46 2.64 -8.06
C LEU A 116 16.94 2.59 -8.03
N SER A 117 16.31 2.21 -9.14
CA SER A 117 14.84 2.11 -9.22
C SER A 117 14.40 0.78 -9.80
N GLU A 118 13.28 0.28 -9.26
CA GLU A 118 12.54 -0.86 -9.76
C GLU A 118 11.08 -0.49 -9.84
N VAL A 119 10.59 -0.08 -11.01
CA VAL A 119 9.20 0.34 -11.21
C VAL A 119 8.56 -0.53 -12.28
N ARG A 120 7.43 -1.18 -11.94
CA ARG A 120 6.73 -2.13 -12.82
C ARG A 120 5.24 -1.83 -12.88
N SER A 121 4.85 -0.84 -13.67
CA SER A 121 3.46 -0.31 -13.75
C SER A 121 2.39 -1.29 -14.27
N GLY A 122 2.74 -2.50 -14.65
CA GLY A 122 1.78 -3.53 -15.08
C GLY A 122 1.43 -4.55 -14.01
N ILE A 123 2.01 -4.43 -12.81
CA ILE A 123 1.81 -5.33 -11.66
C ILE A 123 0.78 -4.71 -10.72
N GLY A 124 -0.06 -5.55 -10.13
CA GLY A 124 -1.20 -5.13 -9.32
C GLY A 124 -0.84 -4.54 -7.95
N SER A 125 0.40 -4.73 -7.44
CA SER A 125 0.85 -4.17 -6.17
C SER A 125 2.36 -4.07 -6.07
N CYS A 126 2.87 -3.12 -5.29
CA CYS A 126 4.29 -3.03 -4.94
C CYS A 126 4.75 -4.24 -4.11
N ALA A 127 3.85 -4.80 -3.27
CA ALA A 127 4.08 -6.03 -2.53
C ALA A 127 4.46 -7.20 -3.44
N THR A 128 3.83 -7.33 -4.62
CA THR A 128 4.18 -8.35 -5.62
C THR A 128 5.59 -8.15 -6.16
N ILE A 129 6.00 -6.90 -6.41
CA ILE A 129 7.34 -6.59 -6.92
C ILE A 129 8.38 -7.02 -5.90
N ILE A 130 8.21 -6.64 -4.63
CA ILE A 130 9.18 -6.97 -3.57
C ILE A 130 9.20 -8.49 -3.31
N TRP A 131 8.05 -9.16 -3.32
CA TRP A 131 8.00 -10.62 -3.23
C TRP A 131 8.80 -11.30 -4.36
N ASP A 132 8.64 -10.83 -5.60
CA ASP A 132 9.39 -11.36 -6.75
C ASP A 132 10.89 -11.11 -6.61
N MET A 133 11.30 -9.92 -6.16
CA MET A 133 12.70 -9.59 -5.88
C MET A 133 13.29 -10.48 -4.78
N LEU A 134 12.53 -10.77 -3.71
CA LEU A 134 12.95 -11.70 -2.64
C LEU A 134 13.15 -13.12 -3.19
N ARG A 135 12.23 -13.57 -4.04
CA ARG A 135 12.32 -14.89 -4.70
C ARG A 135 13.54 -14.97 -5.62
N GLU A 136 13.86 -13.91 -6.36
CA GLU A 136 15.08 -13.83 -7.20
C GLU A 136 16.37 -13.91 -6.38
N GLU A 137 16.38 -13.41 -5.14
CA GLU A 137 17.50 -13.53 -4.19
C GLU A 137 17.51 -14.90 -3.46
N GLY A 138 16.56 -15.80 -3.79
CA GLY A 138 16.50 -17.16 -3.26
C GLY A 138 15.80 -17.31 -1.91
N PHE A 139 15.05 -16.30 -1.46
CA PHE A 139 14.27 -16.39 -0.23
C PHE A 139 12.94 -17.12 -0.44
N SER A 140 12.58 -18.01 0.50
CA SER A 140 11.24 -18.56 0.69
C SER A 140 10.57 -17.87 1.89
N LEU A 141 9.25 -17.64 1.78
CA LEU A 141 8.42 -17.08 2.86
C LEU A 141 7.54 -18.15 3.53
N ASP A 142 7.80 -19.44 3.36
CA ASP A 142 6.96 -20.53 3.86
C ASP A 142 6.81 -20.52 5.39
N GLU A 143 7.82 -20.08 6.12
CA GLU A 143 7.80 -19.97 7.58
C GLU A 143 7.43 -18.56 8.08
N GLU A 144 7.35 -17.57 7.18
CA GLU A 144 7.11 -16.15 7.50
C GLU A 144 5.64 -15.79 7.36
N LYS A 145 4.79 -16.40 8.19
CA LYS A 145 3.33 -16.30 8.07
C LYS A 145 2.79 -14.87 8.20
N ASN A 146 3.38 -14.04 9.08
CA ASN A 146 2.97 -12.64 9.23
C ASN A 146 3.32 -11.84 7.98
N LEU A 147 4.53 -11.99 7.47
CA LEU A 147 4.98 -11.33 6.24
C LEU A 147 4.16 -11.78 5.03
N SER A 148 3.95 -13.09 4.87
CA SER A 148 3.10 -13.65 3.81
C SER A 148 1.66 -13.10 3.87
N THR A 149 1.11 -12.94 5.09
CA THR A 149 -0.22 -12.37 5.29
C THR A 149 -0.25 -10.88 4.92
N ALA A 150 0.79 -10.12 5.26
CA ALA A 150 0.91 -8.71 4.91
C ALA A 150 0.96 -8.52 3.38
N LEU A 151 1.85 -9.24 2.69
CA LEU A 151 1.99 -9.17 1.23
C LEU A 151 0.71 -9.54 0.50
N TYR A 152 0.05 -10.62 0.94
CA TYR A 152 -1.24 -11.00 0.39
C TYR A 152 -2.30 -9.92 0.58
N TYR A 153 -2.35 -9.29 1.78
CA TYR A 153 -3.35 -8.27 2.06
C TYR A 153 -3.09 -6.97 1.29
N GLY A 154 -1.82 -6.61 1.05
CA GLY A 154 -1.44 -5.52 0.14
C GLY A 154 -2.01 -5.75 -1.26
N LEU A 155 -1.71 -6.89 -1.89
CA LEU A 155 -2.27 -7.24 -3.19
C LEU A 155 -3.81 -7.28 -3.17
N TYR A 156 -4.41 -7.84 -2.11
CA TYR A 156 -5.86 -7.95 -1.97
C TYR A 156 -6.56 -6.59 -2.00
N THR A 157 -6.01 -5.60 -1.30
CA THR A 157 -6.59 -4.25 -1.26
C THR A 157 -6.38 -3.50 -2.57
N ASP A 158 -5.17 -3.56 -3.12
CA ASP A 158 -4.77 -2.81 -4.31
C ASP A 158 -5.40 -3.31 -5.62
N THR A 159 -5.91 -4.54 -5.61
CA THR A 159 -6.58 -5.15 -6.76
C THR A 159 -8.07 -5.38 -6.52
N ASN A 160 -8.69 -4.48 -5.76
CA ASN A 160 -10.12 -4.53 -5.46
C ASN A 160 -10.58 -5.94 -5.04
N ARG A 161 -10.03 -6.43 -3.92
CA ARG A 161 -10.29 -7.77 -3.37
C ARG A 161 -9.97 -8.90 -4.36
N LEU A 162 -8.87 -8.74 -5.11
CA LEU A 162 -8.37 -9.65 -6.15
C LEU A 162 -9.22 -9.72 -7.44
N SER A 163 -10.24 -8.88 -7.60
CA SER A 163 -11.06 -8.86 -8.82
C SER A 163 -10.30 -8.30 -10.03
N GLU A 164 -9.28 -7.47 -9.80
CA GLU A 164 -8.48 -6.80 -10.83
C GLU A 164 -7.11 -7.45 -11.06
N VAL A 165 -6.85 -8.61 -10.46
CA VAL A 165 -5.60 -9.37 -10.65
C VAL A 165 -5.48 -9.82 -12.11
N SER A 166 -4.58 -9.20 -12.87
CA SER A 166 -4.37 -9.47 -14.28
C SER A 166 -2.99 -10.06 -14.59
N HIS A 167 -1.95 -9.60 -13.88
CA HIS A 167 -0.57 -10.01 -14.13
C HIS A 167 -0.27 -11.43 -13.57
N PRO A 168 0.51 -12.28 -14.28
CA PRO A 168 0.86 -13.61 -13.79
C PRO A 168 1.58 -13.63 -12.43
N LEU A 169 2.49 -12.69 -12.18
CA LEU A 169 3.22 -12.59 -10.90
C LEU A 169 2.30 -12.36 -9.69
N ASP A 170 1.23 -11.57 -9.85
CA ASP A 170 0.24 -11.36 -8.78
C ASP A 170 -0.45 -12.67 -8.41
N ARG A 171 -0.78 -13.50 -9.42
CA ARG A 171 -1.37 -14.82 -9.21
C ARG A 171 -0.38 -15.78 -8.55
N ASP A 172 0.88 -15.77 -9.00
CA ASP A 172 1.94 -16.61 -8.46
C ASP A 172 2.17 -16.27 -6.97
N MET A 173 2.27 -14.98 -6.63
CA MET A 173 2.39 -14.56 -5.23
C MET A 173 1.18 -14.98 -4.40
N ARG A 174 -0.02 -14.65 -4.84
CA ARG A 174 -1.28 -15.01 -4.17
C ARG A 174 -1.37 -16.50 -3.86
N ASP A 175 -1.00 -17.35 -4.81
CA ASP A 175 -1.20 -18.81 -4.73
C ASP A 175 -0.06 -19.50 -3.97
N SER A 176 1.12 -18.87 -3.85
CA SER A 176 2.27 -19.41 -3.13
C SER A 176 2.31 -19.07 -1.63
N LEU A 177 1.68 -17.98 -1.21
CA LEU A 177 1.79 -17.48 0.17
C LEU A 177 0.93 -18.26 1.18
N LEU A 178 1.54 -18.67 2.29
CA LEU A 178 0.86 -19.28 3.43
C LEU A 178 0.35 -18.20 4.41
N VAL A 179 -0.92 -17.85 4.29
CA VAL A 179 -1.52 -16.70 4.98
C VAL A 179 -2.34 -17.07 6.22
N ASN A 180 -2.48 -16.11 7.14
CA ASN A 180 -3.41 -16.20 8.26
C ASN A 180 -4.78 -15.67 7.86
N ARG A 181 -5.67 -16.58 7.43
CA ARG A 181 -7.02 -16.22 6.96
C ARG A 181 -7.88 -15.52 8.01
N SER A 182 -7.70 -15.83 9.31
CA SER A 182 -8.46 -15.16 10.37
C SER A 182 -8.08 -13.69 10.51
N VAL A 183 -6.80 -13.36 10.37
CA VAL A 183 -6.32 -11.97 10.39
C VAL A 183 -6.80 -11.21 9.14
N ILE A 184 -6.75 -11.84 7.96
CA ILE A 184 -7.29 -11.23 6.73
C ILE A 184 -8.78 -10.92 6.89
N THR A 185 -9.57 -11.86 7.45
CA THR A 185 -11.00 -11.63 7.71
C THR A 185 -11.22 -10.50 8.71
N GLU A 186 -10.44 -10.45 9.79
CA GLU A 186 -10.49 -9.38 10.80
C GLU A 186 -10.23 -8.00 10.17
N MET A 187 -9.17 -7.87 9.35
CA MET A 187 -8.84 -6.64 8.62
C MET A 187 -9.95 -6.26 7.63
N SER A 188 -10.41 -7.22 6.82
CA SER A 188 -11.43 -6.97 5.78
C SER A 188 -12.78 -6.53 6.36
N ASN A 189 -13.13 -7.03 7.56
CA ASN A 189 -14.37 -6.66 8.28
C ASN A 189 -14.23 -5.36 9.09
N SER A 190 -13.05 -4.74 9.10
CA SER A 190 -12.75 -3.51 9.84
C SER A 190 -12.36 -2.36 8.89
N ASN A 191 -12.80 -2.42 7.63
CA ASN A 191 -12.39 -1.47 6.60
C ASN A 191 -13.08 -0.11 6.74
N ILE A 192 -14.29 -0.07 7.32
CA ILE A 192 -15.02 1.17 7.60
C ILE A 192 -15.53 1.19 9.04
N SER A 193 -15.57 2.35 9.65
CA SER A 193 -16.16 2.60 10.97
C SER A 193 -17.68 2.79 10.88
N LEU A 194 -18.36 2.82 12.03
CA LEU A 194 -19.80 3.11 12.08
C LEU A 194 -20.13 4.54 11.63
N ASP A 195 -19.25 5.51 11.91
CA ASP A 195 -19.41 6.89 11.47
C ASP A 195 -19.28 6.98 9.94
N GLU A 196 -18.28 6.33 9.38
CA GLU A 196 -18.08 6.23 7.93
C GLU A 196 -19.24 5.49 7.24
N LEU A 197 -19.79 4.45 7.87
CA LEU A 197 -20.99 3.77 7.37
C LEU A 197 -22.19 4.71 7.35
N THR A 198 -22.34 5.59 8.35
CA THR A 198 -23.41 6.59 8.40
C THR A 198 -23.26 7.62 7.28
N ILE A 199 -22.06 8.17 7.07
CA ILE A 199 -21.75 9.08 5.97
C ILE A 199 -22.06 8.44 4.62
N THR A 200 -21.61 7.19 4.43
CA THR A 200 -21.89 6.39 3.22
C THR A 200 -23.40 6.25 2.99
N GLY A 201 -24.15 5.91 4.03
CA GLY A 201 -25.61 5.78 3.96
C GLY A 201 -26.30 7.08 3.54
N HIS A 202 -25.89 8.23 4.09
CA HIS A 202 -26.43 9.54 3.69
C HIS A 202 -26.12 9.87 2.23
N ALA A 203 -24.89 9.64 1.79
CA ALA A 203 -24.48 9.89 0.40
C ALA A 203 -25.27 9.03 -0.59
N ILE A 204 -25.43 7.74 -0.30
CA ILE A 204 -26.14 6.79 -1.15
C ILE A 204 -27.64 7.12 -1.21
N THR A 205 -28.26 7.54 -0.12
CA THR A 205 -29.69 7.91 -0.13
C THR A 205 -29.97 9.27 -0.75
N GLY A 206 -28.96 10.14 -0.83
CA GLY A 206 -29.03 11.49 -1.39
C GLY A 206 -28.50 11.63 -2.82
N TYR A 207 -28.34 10.54 -3.56
CA TYR A 207 -27.77 10.58 -4.91
C TYR A 207 -28.63 11.36 -5.91
N GLU A 208 -27.98 11.95 -6.90
CA GLU A 208 -28.59 12.57 -8.08
C GLU A 208 -28.20 11.78 -9.32
N TYR A 209 -29.16 11.07 -9.95
CA TYR A 209 -28.90 10.21 -11.11
C TYR A 209 -29.26 10.89 -12.42
N HIS A 210 -28.37 10.81 -13.39
CA HIS A 210 -28.52 11.33 -14.75
C HIS A 210 -28.66 10.15 -15.73
N PRO A 211 -29.89 9.75 -16.07
CA PRO A 211 -30.15 8.52 -16.81
C PRO A 211 -29.69 8.52 -18.28
N GLU A 212 -29.65 9.70 -18.92
CA GLU A 212 -29.22 9.80 -20.33
C GLU A 212 -27.70 9.58 -20.45
N GLU A 213 -26.91 10.11 -19.53
CA GLU A 213 -25.46 10.00 -19.47
C GLU A 213 -24.97 8.86 -18.57
N ARG A 214 -25.89 8.18 -17.88
CA ARG A 214 -25.65 7.04 -17.01
C ARG A 214 -24.61 7.31 -15.90
N PHE A 215 -24.66 8.52 -15.31
CA PHE A 215 -23.80 8.85 -14.18
C PHE A 215 -24.59 9.30 -12.95
N VAL A 216 -23.91 9.25 -11.80
CA VAL A 216 -24.48 9.66 -10.51
C VAL A 216 -23.57 10.67 -9.82
N ILE A 217 -24.19 11.67 -9.18
CA ILE A 217 -23.52 12.61 -8.28
C ILE A 217 -23.92 12.27 -6.84
N LEU A 218 -22.90 12.13 -5.99
CA LEU A 218 -23.04 11.84 -4.58
C LEU A 218 -22.48 13.01 -3.78
N ARG A 219 -23.21 13.47 -2.77
CA ARG A 219 -22.75 14.56 -1.90
C ARG A 219 -22.57 14.02 -0.50
N THR A 220 -21.39 14.25 0.07
CA THR A 220 -21.02 13.83 1.41
C THR A 220 -20.84 15.02 2.34
N GLU A 221 -20.96 14.79 3.64
CA GLU A 221 -20.37 15.63 4.66
C GLU A 221 -18.84 15.58 4.55
N PRO A 222 -18.10 16.57 5.13
CA PRO A 222 -16.64 16.48 5.20
C PRO A 222 -16.20 15.17 5.86
N CYS A 223 -15.45 14.35 5.13
CA CYS A 223 -15.03 13.03 5.57
C CYS A 223 -13.60 12.73 5.12
N ASP A 224 -13.06 11.60 5.55
CA ASP A 224 -11.80 11.07 5.03
C ASP A 224 -11.95 10.78 3.52
N PRO A 225 -11.05 11.26 2.65
CA PRO A 225 -11.12 11.03 1.20
C PRO A 225 -11.25 9.56 0.79
N ASN A 226 -10.77 8.63 1.60
CA ASN A 226 -10.89 7.21 1.31
C ASN A 226 -12.36 6.71 1.33
N ILE A 227 -13.25 7.40 2.05
CA ILE A 227 -14.68 7.06 2.08
C ILE A 227 -15.34 7.39 0.76
N LEU A 228 -14.86 8.41 0.05
CA LEU A 228 -15.35 8.73 -1.29
C LEU A 228 -15.13 7.56 -2.26
N GLY A 229 -13.98 6.88 -2.16
CA GLY A 229 -13.72 5.64 -2.91
C GLY A 229 -14.73 4.54 -2.56
N VAL A 230 -14.96 4.27 -1.28
CA VAL A 230 -15.93 3.24 -0.83
C VAL A 230 -17.34 3.53 -1.34
N ILE A 231 -17.77 4.80 -1.29
CA ILE A 231 -19.08 5.24 -1.80
C ILE A 231 -19.17 5.05 -3.31
N SER A 232 -18.13 5.47 -4.03
CA SER A 232 -18.02 5.35 -5.48
C SER A 232 -18.07 3.89 -5.93
N ASP A 233 -17.26 3.04 -5.34
CA ASP A 233 -17.19 1.61 -5.66
C ASP A 233 -18.55 0.93 -5.46
N PHE A 234 -19.22 1.21 -4.32
CA PHE A 234 -20.53 0.64 -4.04
C PHE A 234 -21.57 1.04 -5.08
N VAL A 235 -21.59 2.30 -5.51
CA VAL A 235 -22.57 2.79 -6.49
C VAL A 235 -22.27 2.28 -7.90
N MET A 236 -21.01 2.08 -8.24
CA MET A 236 -20.59 1.51 -9.54
C MET A 236 -20.99 0.04 -9.73
N GLU A 237 -21.39 -0.67 -8.66
CA GLU A 237 -21.98 -2.00 -8.76
C GLU A 237 -23.46 -1.98 -9.21
N THR A 238 -24.05 -0.79 -9.37
CA THR A 238 -25.47 -0.63 -9.72
C THR A 238 -25.66 -0.65 -11.24
N ASP A 239 -26.58 -1.51 -11.73
CA ASP A 239 -26.95 -1.53 -13.15
C ASP A 239 -27.44 -0.16 -13.61
N GLY A 240 -26.95 0.30 -14.75
CA GLY A 240 -27.33 1.60 -15.34
C GLY A 240 -26.42 2.76 -14.94
N ILE A 241 -25.37 2.54 -14.14
CA ILE A 241 -24.38 3.56 -13.76
C ILE A 241 -23.04 3.21 -14.39
N ASP A 242 -22.51 4.11 -15.22
CA ASP A 242 -21.21 3.97 -15.89
C ASP A 242 -20.14 4.88 -15.26
N ALA A 243 -20.54 5.88 -14.48
CA ALA A 243 -19.62 6.77 -13.78
C ALA A 243 -20.23 7.33 -12.49
N SER A 244 -19.40 7.65 -11.51
CA SER A 244 -19.78 8.30 -10.26
C SER A 244 -18.88 9.50 -9.94
N LEU A 245 -19.47 10.51 -9.31
CA LEU A 245 -18.80 11.69 -8.74
C LEU A 245 -19.18 11.76 -7.27
N ALA A 246 -18.21 11.52 -6.37
CA ALA A 246 -18.37 11.61 -4.93
C ALA A 246 -17.53 12.75 -4.32
#